data_438b4f38cd701e12123cddb4b6486e3a
#
_entry.id   438b4f38cd701e12123cddb4b6486e3a
#
_cell.length_a   1.000
_cell.length_b   1.000
_cell.length_c   1.000
_cell.angle_alpha   90.00
_cell.angle_beta   90.00
_cell.angle_gamma   90.00
#
_symmetry.space_group_name_H-M   'P 1'
#
loop_
_entity.id
_entity.type
_entity.pdbx_description
1 polymer ?
#
loop_
_entity_poly.entity_id
_entity_poly.type
_entity_poly.pdbx_seq_one_letter_code
_entity_poly.pdbx_strand_id
1 'polypeptide(L)'
;MHTRTVFSFLTFFLFCLASAQTYEIRYTNSYNGKVQTDQPSTIVLVNKNENVIVNTAIKEHKSTYPFEITKVEKPSNTVVSYAFLKPGKIISTSDRESVGKQTFELTPETKKILGYTCKKAVTKVNSNTIEIWYTQDLKLQGGPSVLGQNLGLVLEVERNKNSLITAQSVQKVRDAGIESILKGDIQTTDPLGYKDLLWKSRFTTLSIFDRETINFSDASQSNDSIKRYANGTIILKKVKFPTLAEGENIFTELRQQSNGDAYDRTGTVFVIPQDKEKSFFDGLEKGAKTLPAYDNGNGKHYYGVVSTENYSPAMEMMRFFTAFGIGNFNHIQLKGKNWQTISPYRQDITELKPSLSGKELWVGVFIGNYDKGGHTVSLDITIHKSDQNVYKNNVAIPLFNTLNIMEMAGQDYSTMFNKDKGLWVEFTLKKDLKNAQLRYTTTGHGGWENGDEFVPKTNSVFIDGNMVFSFIPWRTDCGSYRLYNPASGNFQDGLSSSDLSRSNWCPGTVTNPNFISLGDLKAGKHTVQIKIPQGPTEGTSFSAWNVSGVLLGVQ
;
A
#
# COMPACT_ATOMS: atom_id res chain seq x y z
N MET A 1 51.84 64.67 -48.39
CA MET A 1 50.63 64.04 -47.91
C MET A 1 50.69 62.57 -48.27
N HIS A 2 51.05 61.69 -47.35
CA HIS A 2 51.15 60.27 -47.59
C HIS A 2 49.97 59.57 -46.98
N THR A 3 49.12 58.95 -47.78
CA THR A 3 48.01 58.12 -47.39
C THR A 3 48.51 56.68 -47.14
N ARG A 4 48.48 56.24 -45.92
CA ARG A 4 48.75 54.82 -45.51
C ARG A 4 47.45 54.03 -45.58
N THR A 5 47.37 53.05 -46.47
CA THR A 5 46.32 52.06 -46.57
C THR A 5 46.63 50.93 -45.61
N VAL A 6 45.74 50.72 -44.60
CA VAL A 6 45.83 49.59 -43.66
C VAL A 6 45.02 48.44 -44.25
N PHE A 7 45.71 47.34 -44.58
CA PHE A 7 45.06 46.07 -44.94
C PHE A 7 44.72 45.26 -43.63
N SER A 8 43.43 45.11 -43.32
CA SER A 8 42.97 44.31 -42.21
C SER A 8 42.75 42.86 -42.69
N PHE A 9 43.57 41.94 -42.18
CA PHE A 9 43.43 40.50 -42.44
C PHE A 9 42.39 39.97 -41.49
N LEU A 10 41.18 39.66 -41.98
CA LEU A 10 40.11 38.99 -41.21
C LEU A 10 40.32 37.46 -41.23
N THR A 11 40.89 36.89 -40.17
CA THR A 11 41.09 35.46 -40.05
C THR A 11 39.76 34.84 -39.63
N PHE A 12 39.10 34.15 -40.54
CA PHE A 12 37.88 33.40 -40.29
C PHE A 12 38.25 32.08 -39.60
N PHE A 13 38.09 31.99 -38.27
CA PHE A 13 38.18 30.73 -37.55
C PHE A 13 36.90 29.92 -37.82
N LEU A 14 37.00 28.96 -38.75
CA LEU A 14 35.97 27.92 -38.87
C LEU A 14 36.03 27.03 -37.61
N PHE A 15 35.14 27.26 -36.65
CA PHE A 15 34.84 26.31 -35.63
C PHE A 15 34.08 25.11 -36.27
N CYS A 16 34.80 24.08 -36.69
CA CYS A 16 34.21 22.78 -36.93
C CYS A 16 33.70 22.25 -35.62
N LEU A 17 32.39 22.40 -35.36
CA LEU A 17 31.67 21.64 -34.37
C LEU A 17 31.75 20.15 -34.79
N ALA A 18 32.79 19.43 -34.36
CA ALA A 18 32.86 17.99 -34.49
C ALA A 18 31.82 17.41 -33.57
N SER A 19 30.59 17.20 -34.08
CA SER A 19 29.60 16.41 -33.37
C SER A 19 30.19 15.02 -33.12
N ALA A 20 30.25 14.60 -31.85
CA ALA A 20 30.76 13.29 -31.47
C ALA A 20 29.93 12.21 -32.19
N GLN A 21 30.61 11.36 -32.98
CA GLN A 21 29.95 10.30 -33.73
C GLN A 21 29.29 9.32 -32.80
N THR A 22 27.97 9.17 -32.88
CA THR A 22 27.16 8.24 -32.06
C THR A 22 26.90 6.95 -32.84
N TYR A 23 26.98 5.84 -32.13
CA TYR A 23 26.60 4.51 -32.63
C TYR A 23 25.36 4.02 -31.88
N GLU A 24 24.43 3.44 -32.62
CA GLU A 24 23.28 2.71 -32.09
C GLU A 24 23.57 1.22 -32.16
N ILE A 25 23.47 0.54 -31.03
CA ILE A 25 23.58 -0.92 -30.92
C ILE A 25 22.24 -1.46 -30.48
N ARG A 26 21.68 -2.42 -31.23
CA ARG A 26 20.44 -3.11 -30.91
C ARG A 26 20.76 -4.50 -30.39
N TYR A 27 20.14 -4.87 -29.26
CA TYR A 27 20.33 -6.17 -28.62
C TYR A 27 19.02 -6.93 -28.57
N THR A 28 19.12 -8.25 -28.67
CA THR A 28 18.03 -9.19 -28.39
C THR A 28 18.31 -9.95 -27.12
N ASN A 29 17.25 -10.30 -26.41
CA ASN A 29 17.29 -11.13 -25.22
C ASN A 29 16.82 -12.54 -25.56
N SER A 30 17.53 -13.56 -25.09
CA SER A 30 17.13 -14.96 -25.22
C SER A 30 17.19 -15.66 -23.87
N TYR A 31 16.27 -16.58 -23.63
CA TYR A 31 16.27 -17.42 -22.44
C TYR A 31 16.11 -18.90 -22.85
N ASN A 32 17.01 -19.76 -22.35
CA ASN A 32 17.10 -21.17 -22.74
C ASN A 32 17.05 -21.35 -24.28
N GLY A 33 17.81 -20.51 -25.02
CA GLY A 33 17.89 -20.55 -26.47
C GLY A 33 16.68 -19.98 -27.24
N LYS A 34 15.63 -19.49 -26.54
CA LYS A 34 14.47 -18.89 -27.18
C LYS A 34 14.53 -17.36 -27.06
N VAL A 35 14.40 -16.67 -28.19
CA VAL A 35 14.34 -15.21 -28.23
C VAL A 35 13.06 -14.74 -27.53
N GLN A 36 13.19 -13.75 -26.65
CA GLN A 36 12.06 -13.13 -25.95
C GLN A 36 11.48 -12.02 -26.83
N THR A 37 10.33 -12.27 -27.43
CA THR A 37 9.65 -11.30 -28.33
C THR A 37 8.56 -10.48 -27.62
N ASP A 38 8.19 -10.85 -26.42
CA ASP A 38 7.21 -10.19 -25.55
C ASP A 38 7.76 -8.94 -24.85
N GLN A 39 9.09 -8.75 -24.90
CA GLN A 39 9.76 -7.59 -24.29
C GLN A 39 10.41 -6.70 -25.35
N PRO A 40 10.37 -5.36 -25.17
CA PRO A 40 11.08 -4.44 -26.06
C PRO A 40 12.58 -4.71 -26.07
N SER A 41 13.18 -4.74 -27.27
CA SER A 41 14.64 -4.91 -27.43
C SER A 41 15.42 -3.77 -26.79
N THR A 42 16.59 -4.06 -26.21
CA THR A 42 17.49 -3.05 -25.68
C THR A 42 18.19 -2.30 -26.79
N ILE A 43 18.23 -0.99 -26.69
CA ILE A 43 18.98 -0.09 -27.58
C ILE A 43 20.01 0.65 -26.73
N VAL A 44 21.23 0.69 -27.23
CA VAL A 44 22.32 1.43 -26.60
C VAL A 44 22.87 2.46 -27.58
N LEU A 45 22.93 3.70 -27.14
CA LEU A 45 23.51 4.80 -27.90
C LEU A 45 24.85 5.15 -27.27
N VAL A 46 25.92 4.99 -28.03
CA VAL A 46 27.29 5.11 -27.55
C VAL A 46 28.06 6.14 -28.35
N ASN A 47 28.73 7.02 -27.65
CA ASN A 47 29.75 7.92 -28.20
C ASN A 47 30.94 8.01 -27.22
N LYS A 48 31.91 8.91 -27.50
CA LYS A 48 33.10 9.09 -26.65
C LYS A 48 32.79 9.68 -25.27
N ASN A 49 31.64 10.39 -25.13
CA ASN A 49 31.31 11.14 -23.94
C ASN A 49 30.30 10.39 -23.04
N GLU A 50 29.47 9.54 -23.64
CA GLU A 50 28.39 8.89 -22.90
C GLU A 50 27.93 7.59 -23.55
N ASN A 51 27.26 6.78 -22.75
CA ASN A 51 26.51 5.61 -23.15
C ASN A 51 25.09 5.71 -22.57
N VAL A 52 24.07 5.66 -23.42
CA VAL A 52 22.67 5.76 -23.00
C VAL A 52 21.95 4.46 -23.34
N ILE A 53 21.37 3.84 -22.33
CA ILE A 53 20.67 2.55 -22.42
C ILE A 53 19.17 2.83 -22.34
N VAL A 54 18.47 2.43 -23.38
CA VAL A 54 17.00 2.51 -23.50
C VAL A 54 16.45 1.22 -24.11
N ASN A 55 15.16 1.16 -24.36
CA ASN A 55 14.56 0.12 -25.18
C ASN A 55 13.85 0.70 -26.42
N THR A 56 13.39 -0.17 -27.32
CA THR A 56 12.71 0.23 -28.54
C THR A 56 11.46 1.04 -28.28
N ALA A 57 10.66 0.69 -27.25
CA ALA A 57 9.44 1.41 -26.92
C ALA A 57 9.72 2.85 -26.44
N ILE A 58 10.81 3.06 -25.67
CA ILE A 58 11.25 4.40 -25.23
C ILE A 58 11.67 5.24 -26.46
N LYS A 59 12.52 4.66 -27.33
CA LYS A 59 12.99 5.35 -28.52
C LYS A 59 11.85 5.73 -29.47
N GLU A 60 10.83 4.91 -29.56
CA GLU A 60 9.65 5.14 -30.40
C GLU A 60 8.55 5.96 -29.72
N HIS A 61 8.80 6.49 -28.51
CA HIS A 61 7.82 7.23 -27.69
C HIS A 61 6.53 6.44 -27.40
N LYS A 62 6.63 5.10 -27.29
CA LYS A 62 5.51 4.18 -27.02
C LYS A 62 5.53 3.60 -25.62
N SER A 63 6.48 4.03 -24.76
CA SER A 63 6.60 3.50 -23.40
C SER A 63 5.44 3.92 -22.52
N THR A 64 4.97 2.98 -21.69
CA THR A 64 4.03 3.25 -20.60
C THR A 64 4.78 3.66 -19.34
N TYR A 65 4.22 4.57 -18.57
CA TYR A 65 4.78 4.97 -17.29
C TYR A 65 4.55 3.90 -16.21
N PRO A 66 5.48 3.74 -15.24
CA PRO A 66 6.82 4.34 -15.22
C PRO A 66 7.81 3.61 -16.14
N PHE A 67 8.79 4.33 -16.66
CA PHE A 67 9.91 3.73 -17.39
C PHE A 67 11.23 4.40 -17.00
N GLU A 68 12.35 3.71 -17.26
CA GLU A 68 13.68 4.15 -16.85
C GLU A 68 14.64 4.29 -18.05
N ILE A 69 15.58 5.22 -17.93
CA ILE A 69 16.73 5.40 -18.83
C ILE A 69 17.99 5.39 -17.97
N THR A 70 19.03 4.67 -18.42
CA THR A 70 20.33 4.69 -17.78
C THR A 70 21.34 5.38 -18.68
N LYS A 71 22.05 6.36 -18.15
CA LYS A 71 23.15 7.07 -18.80
C LYS A 71 24.46 6.79 -18.04
N VAL A 72 25.53 6.51 -18.75
CA VAL A 72 26.87 6.43 -18.19
C VAL A 72 27.73 7.52 -18.81
N GLU A 73 28.13 8.48 -18.00
CA GLU A 73 28.95 9.62 -18.40
C GLU A 73 30.43 9.26 -18.39
N LYS A 74 31.16 9.66 -19.39
CA LYS A 74 32.60 9.40 -19.52
C LYS A 74 33.40 10.70 -19.60
N PRO A 75 34.61 10.72 -19.10
CA PRO A 75 35.42 9.63 -18.57
C PRO A 75 35.14 9.28 -17.08
N SER A 76 34.25 10.00 -16.40
CA SER A 76 33.99 9.82 -14.96
C SER A 76 33.40 8.45 -14.59
N ASN A 77 32.81 7.75 -15.56
CA ASN A 77 32.05 6.51 -15.36
C ASN A 77 30.88 6.68 -14.37
N THR A 78 30.35 7.90 -14.27
CA THR A 78 29.18 8.18 -13.46
C THR A 78 27.94 7.58 -14.11
N VAL A 79 27.26 6.69 -13.40
CA VAL A 79 25.97 6.15 -13.82
C VAL A 79 24.88 7.07 -13.33
N VAL A 80 24.05 7.58 -14.25
CA VAL A 80 22.87 8.37 -13.91
C VAL A 80 21.64 7.59 -14.36
N SER A 81 20.78 7.25 -13.39
CA SER A 81 19.49 6.62 -13.67
C SER A 81 18.39 7.68 -13.66
N TYR A 82 17.55 7.68 -14.67
CA TYR A 82 16.37 8.54 -14.79
C TYR A 82 15.12 7.67 -14.75
N ALA A 83 14.15 8.04 -13.94
CA ALA A 83 12.83 7.42 -13.95
C ALA A 83 11.75 8.45 -14.30
N PHE A 84 10.97 8.11 -15.30
CA PHE A 84 9.81 8.85 -15.76
C PHE A 84 8.59 8.28 -15.05
N LEU A 85 8.13 8.93 -13.99
CA LEU A 85 7.08 8.39 -13.11
C LEU A 85 5.68 8.58 -13.72
N LYS A 86 5.46 9.72 -14.35
CA LYS A 86 4.25 10.12 -15.10
C LYS A 86 4.59 11.29 -16.02
N PRO A 87 3.71 11.71 -16.93
CA PRO A 87 3.97 12.88 -17.78
C PRO A 87 4.43 14.10 -16.96
N GLY A 88 5.56 14.67 -17.32
CA GLY A 88 6.15 15.85 -16.68
C GLY A 88 6.80 15.62 -15.30
N LYS A 89 6.88 14.38 -14.80
CA LYS A 89 7.56 14.08 -13.53
C LYS A 89 8.72 13.11 -13.75
N ILE A 90 9.93 13.65 -13.68
CA ILE A 90 11.18 12.90 -13.88
C ILE A 90 12.00 12.99 -12.60
N ILE A 91 12.53 11.85 -12.16
CA ILE A 91 13.49 11.79 -11.04
C ILE A 91 14.81 11.20 -11.53
N SER A 92 15.90 11.55 -10.87
CA SER A 92 17.22 10.98 -11.15
C SER A 92 17.99 10.64 -9.88
N THR A 93 18.92 9.69 -10.04
CA THR A 93 19.95 9.39 -9.05
C THR A 93 21.26 9.09 -9.75
N SER A 94 22.40 9.27 -9.07
CA SER A 94 23.72 9.01 -9.64
C SER A 94 24.56 8.11 -8.76
N ASP A 95 25.40 7.28 -9.41
CA ASP A 95 26.38 6.41 -8.78
C ASP A 95 27.73 6.57 -9.52
N ARG A 96 28.77 6.94 -8.77
CA ARG A 96 30.12 7.18 -9.29
C ARG A 96 31.06 5.98 -9.11
N GLU A 97 30.62 4.94 -8.43
CA GLU A 97 31.51 3.86 -7.97
C GLU A 97 31.21 2.52 -8.65
N SER A 98 29.97 2.28 -9.03
CA SER A 98 29.50 0.96 -9.50
C SER A 98 30.28 0.42 -10.70
N VAL A 99 30.66 1.28 -11.64
CA VAL A 99 31.46 0.85 -12.81
C VAL A 99 32.91 0.58 -12.44
N GLY A 100 33.50 1.43 -11.58
CA GLY A 100 34.90 1.30 -11.17
C GLY A 100 35.18 0.12 -10.23
N LYS A 101 34.19 -0.31 -9.47
CA LYS A 101 34.29 -1.45 -8.52
C LYS A 101 34.14 -2.82 -9.18
N GLN A 102 33.84 -2.88 -10.48
CA GLN A 102 33.68 -4.15 -11.17
C GLN A 102 35.03 -4.84 -11.39
N THR A 103 35.04 -6.12 -11.11
CA THR A 103 36.23 -6.98 -11.33
C THR A 103 35.91 -8.10 -12.31
N PHE A 104 36.89 -8.38 -13.20
CA PHE A 104 36.70 -9.36 -14.25
C PHE A 104 37.94 -10.25 -14.35
N GLU A 105 37.72 -11.55 -14.55
CA GLU A 105 38.75 -12.49 -15.03
C GLU A 105 38.78 -12.42 -16.55
N LEU A 106 39.89 -11.99 -17.11
CA LEU A 106 40.09 -11.93 -18.56
C LEU A 106 40.58 -13.28 -19.06
N THR A 107 39.92 -13.84 -20.06
CA THR A 107 40.30 -15.13 -20.65
C THR A 107 40.97 -14.94 -22.01
N PRO A 108 41.78 -15.94 -22.49
CA PRO A 108 42.38 -15.85 -23.82
C PRO A 108 41.40 -16.11 -24.98
N GLU A 109 40.17 -16.47 -24.67
CA GLU A 109 39.18 -16.80 -25.66
C GLU A 109 38.75 -15.59 -26.50
N THR A 110 38.64 -15.84 -27.82
CA THR A 110 38.18 -14.83 -28.77
C THR A 110 37.12 -15.41 -29.69
N LYS A 111 36.16 -14.59 -30.14
CA LYS A 111 35.22 -14.92 -31.21
C LYS A 111 34.86 -13.67 -32.02
N LYS A 112 34.26 -13.88 -33.19
CA LYS A 112 33.69 -12.76 -33.98
C LYS A 112 32.20 -12.61 -33.73
N ILE A 113 31.76 -11.37 -33.41
CA ILE A 113 30.35 -10.97 -33.31
C ILE A 113 30.15 -9.79 -34.24
N LEU A 114 29.23 -9.85 -35.18
CA LEU A 114 28.97 -8.82 -36.18
C LEU A 114 30.23 -8.37 -36.94
N GLY A 115 31.22 -9.26 -37.15
CA GLY A 115 32.48 -8.99 -37.79
C GLY A 115 33.56 -8.40 -36.90
N TYR A 116 33.26 -7.97 -35.68
CA TYR A 116 34.23 -7.47 -34.69
C TYR A 116 34.89 -8.61 -33.92
N THR A 117 36.19 -8.45 -33.66
CA THR A 117 36.90 -9.39 -32.80
C THR A 117 36.62 -9.12 -31.34
N CYS A 118 35.98 -10.06 -30.65
CA CYS A 118 35.59 -9.95 -29.25
C CYS A 118 36.51 -10.82 -28.36
N LYS A 119 36.86 -10.28 -27.21
CA LYS A 119 37.53 -10.96 -26.10
C LYS A 119 36.50 -11.30 -25.05
N LYS A 120 36.80 -12.36 -24.26
CA LYS A 120 35.91 -12.82 -23.18
C LYS A 120 36.42 -12.34 -21.82
N ALA A 121 35.49 -11.89 -21.00
CA ALA A 121 35.69 -11.63 -19.58
C ALA A 121 34.62 -12.36 -18.77
N VAL A 122 34.97 -12.81 -17.57
CA VAL A 122 34.06 -13.53 -16.67
C VAL A 122 34.00 -12.80 -15.33
N THR A 123 32.81 -12.73 -14.76
CA THR A 123 32.63 -12.21 -13.40
C THR A 123 31.49 -12.94 -12.69
N LYS A 124 31.40 -12.74 -11.37
CA LYS A 124 30.28 -13.25 -10.55
C LYS A 124 29.50 -12.09 -9.92
N VAL A 125 28.20 -12.06 -10.13
CA VAL A 125 27.29 -11.08 -9.54
C VAL A 125 26.15 -11.81 -8.85
N ASN A 126 25.99 -11.63 -7.54
CA ASN A 126 24.95 -12.30 -6.73
C ASN A 126 24.87 -13.82 -7.01
N SER A 127 26.00 -14.50 -6.92
CA SER A 127 26.15 -15.96 -7.20
C SER A 127 25.92 -16.39 -8.65
N ASN A 128 25.63 -15.46 -9.58
CA ASN A 128 25.53 -15.80 -11.00
C ASN A 128 26.86 -15.65 -11.69
N THR A 129 27.23 -16.61 -12.51
CA THR A 129 28.37 -16.49 -13.42
C THR A 129 27.93 -15.73 -14.67
N ILE A 130 28.67 -14.69 -15.02
CA ILE A 130 28.38 -13.84 -16.18
C ILE A 130 29.60 -13.84 -17.07
N GLU A 131 29.41 -14.24 -18.32
CA GLU A 131 30.38 -14.19 -19.39
C GLU A 131 30.08 -12.98 -20.28
N ILE A 132 31.10 -12.15 -20.55
CA ILE A 132 30.97 -10.91 -21.31
C ILE A 132 31.90 -10.97 -22.51
N TRP A 133 31.33 -10.78 -23.70
CA TRP A 133 32.09 -10.65 -24.91
C TRP A 133 32.11 -9.19 -25.38
N TYR A 134 33.28 -8.59 -25.45
CA TYR A 134 33.49 -7.18 -25.75
C TYR A 134 34.54 -6.98 -26.84
N THR A 135 34.39 -5.92 -27.64
CA THR A 135 35.34 -5.51 -28.67
C THR A 135 36.00 -4.18 -28.35
N GLN A 136 37.26 -4.03 -28.78
CA GLN A 136 38.01 -2.78 -28.72
C GLN A 136 38.25 -2.17 -30.14
N ASP A 137 37.76 -2.84 -31.19
CA ASP A 137 37.96 -2.43 -32.60
C ASP A 137 37.42 -1.03 -32.90
N LEU A 138 36.31 -0.64 -32.24
CA LEU A 138 35.67 0.68 -32.44
C LEU A 138 36.20 1.78 -31.51
N LYS A 139 37.09 1.47 -30.57
CA LYS A 139 37.58 2.38 -29.51
C LYS A 139 36.42 3.05 -28.73
N LEU A 140 35.34 2.34 -28.56
CA LEU A 140 34.15 2.73 -27.78
C LEU A 140 34.02 1.87 -26.54
N GLN A 141 33.41 2.43 -25.50
CA GLN A 141 33.05 1.74 -24.29
C GLN A 141 31.55 1.85 -24.07
N GLY A 142 30.87 0.74 -23.82
CA GLY A 142 29.43 0.72 -23.63
C GLY A 142 28.89 -0.70 -23.63
N GLY A 143 27.60 -0.85 -23.34
CA GLY A 143 26.98 -2.16 -23.32
C GLY A 143 25.50 -2.10 -22.95
N PRO A 144 24.80 -3.26 -23.00
CA PRO A 144 23.37 -3.33 -22.75
C PRO A 144 22.98 -3.14 -21.27
N SER A 145 23.97 -3.06 -20.40
CA SER A 145 23.84 -2.75 -18.96
C SER A 145 25.07 -1.97 -18.49
N VAL A 146 25.07 -1.59 -17.22
CA VAL A 146 26.23 -0.94 -16.57
C VAL A 146 27.44 -1.91 -16.46
N LEU A 147 27.20 -3.21 -16.52
CA LEU A 147 28.23 -4.23 -16.32
C LEU A 147 29.16 -4.35 -17.56
N GLY A 148 30.47 -4.32 -17.32
CA GLY A 148 31.49 -4.55 -18.34
C GLY A 148 31.84 -3.36 -19.23
N GLN A 149 31.29 -2.20 -18.97
CA GLN A 149 31.48 -1.00 -19.82
C GLN A 149 32.93 -0.50 -19.88
N ASN A 150 33.75 -0.80 -18.86
CA ASN A 150 35.18 -0.46 -18.87
C ASN A 150 36.04 -1.36 -19.78
N LEU A 151 35.51 -2.51 -20.19
CA LEU A 151 36.26 -3.47 -21.01
C LEU A 151 36.38 -3.03 -22.48
N GLY A 152 35.36 -2.35 -22.99
CA GLY A 152 35.18 -1.95 -24.37
C GLY A 152 33.70 -1.88 -24.75
N LEU A 153 33.38 -2.08 -26.03
CA LEU A 153 32.00 -2.21 -26.47
C LEU A 153 31.54 -3.65 -26.25
N VAL A 154 30.64 -3.85 -25.30
CA VAL A 154 30.08 -5.17 -24.97
C VAL A 154 29.05 -5.55 -26.03
N LEU A 155 29.29 -6.65 -26.75
CA LEU A 155 28.40 -7.14 -27.80
C LEU A 155 27.57 -8.36 -27.37
N GLU A 156 28.00 -9.06 -26.31
CA GLU A 156 27.23 -10.17 -25.76
C GLU A 156 27.45 -10.32 -24.26
N VAL A 157 26.38 -10.66 -23.55
CA VAL A 157 26.38 -10.98 -22.12
C VAL A 157 25.61 -12.27 -21.93
N GLU A 158 26.25 -13.30 -21.40
CA GLU A 158 25.63 -14.58 -21.06
C GLU A 158 25.64 -14.78 -19.54
N ARG A 159 24.49 -15.11 -18.96
CA ARG A 159 24.32 -15.37 -17.54
C ARG A 159 23.92 -16.82 -17.31
N ASN A 160 24.70 -17.56 -16.52
CA ASN A 160 24.47 -18.95 -16.14
C ASN A 160 24.18 -19.88 -17.35
N LYS A 161 24.66 -19.56 -18.55
CA LYS A 161 24.44 -20.30 -19.80
C LYS A 161 22.98 -20.48 -20.20
N ASN A 162 22.08 -19.70 -19.63
CA ASN A 162 20.64 -19.78 -19.92
C ASN A 162 20.00 -18.45 -20.32
N SER A 163 20.59 -17.32 -19.97
CA SER A 163 20.11 -16.00 -20.35
C SER A 163 21.18 -15.27 -21.15
N LEU A 164 20.83 -14.86 -22.36
CA LEU A 164 21.77 -14.29 -23.32
C LEU A 164 21.23 -12.97 -23.88
N ILE A 165 22.06 -11.94 -23.83
CA ILE A 165 21.83 -10.64 -24.47
C ILE A 165 22.88 -10.49 -25.56
N THR A 166 22.46 -10.45 -26.83
CA THR A 166 23.37 -10.40 -27.98
C THR A 166 23.08 -9.23 -28.90
N ALA A 167 24.13 -8.51 -29.29
CA ALA A 167 24.03 -7.45 -30.30
C ALA A 167 23.62 -7.99 -31.67
N GLN A 168 22.63 -7.35 -32.29
CA GLN A 168 22.12 -7.69 -33.62
C GLN A 168 22.61 -6.71 -34.69
N SER A 169 22.92 -5.49 -34.30
CA SER A 169 23.44 -4.48 -35.21
C SER A 169 24.27 -3.43 -34.47
N VAL A 170 25.23 -2.85 -35.19
CA VAL A 170 26.03 -1.69 -34.78
C VAL A 170 25.99 -0.69 -35.93
N GLN A 171 25.31 0.44 -35.74
CA GLN A 171 25.08 1.42 -36.82
C GLN A 171 25.48 2.83 -36.37
N LYS A 172 26.05 3.61 -37.29
CA LYS A 172 26.32 5.03 -37.05
C LYS A 172 25.02 5.82 -37.22
N VAL A 173 24.73 6.68 -36.24
CA VAL A 173 23.55 7.56 -36.29
C VAL A 173 23.97 9.02 -36.13
N ARG A 174 23.25 9.93 -36.81
CA ARG A 174 23.54 11.38 -36.76
C ARG A 174 22.88 12.05 -35.54
N ASP A 175 21.67 11.64 -35.22
CA ASP A 175 20.90 12.13 -34.07
C ASP A 175 20.29 10.92 -33.33
N ALA A 176 20.53 10.86 -32.05
CA ALA A 176 20.02 9.79 -31.19
C ALA A 176 18.61 10.09 -30.66
N GLY A 177 18.11 11.32 -30.78
CA GLY A 177 16.77 11.72 -30.34
C GLY A 177 16.54 11.71 -28.81
N ILE A 178 17.55 11.32 -28.00
CA ILE A 178 17.40 11.10 -26.56
C ILE A 178 17.39 12.39 -25.75
N GLU A 179 18.10 13.43 -26.19
CA GLU A 179 18.05 14.72 -25.51
C GLU A 179 16.63 15.30 -25.46
N SER A 180 15.80 14.96 -26.46
CA SER A 180 14.40 15.38 -26.48
C SER A 180 13.56 14.66 -25.41
N ILE A 181 13.91 13.43 -25.04
CA ILE A 181 13.23 12.62 -24.02
C ILE A 181 13.60 13.11 -22.61
N LEU A 182 14.85 13.52 -22.40
CA LEU A 182 15.36 14.01 -21.11
C LEU A 182 15.01 15.49 -20.85
N LYS A 183 14.16 16.12 -21.66
CA LYS A 183 13.70 17.50 -21.44
C LYS A 183 12.65 17.53 -20.34
N GLY A 184 12.85 18.39 -19.34
CA GLY A 184 11.90 18.61 -18.25
C GLY A 184 12.59 18.97 -16.95
N ASP A 185 11.79 19.21 -15.93
CA ASP A 185 12.29 19.40 -14.56
C ASP A 185 12.64 18.04 -13.95
N ILE A 186 13.92 17.83 -13.65
CA ILE A 186 14.46 16.58 -13.14
C ILE A 186 14.78 16.75 -11.66
N GLN A 187 14.02 16.10 -10.81
CA GLN A 187 14.26 16.07 -9.36
C GLN A 187 15.34 15.02 -9.03
N THR A 188 16.49 15.46 -8.54
CA THR A 188 17.53 14.54 -8.06
C THR A 188 17.23 14.05 -6.66
N THR A 189 17.45 12.75 -6.41
CA THR A 189 17.28 12.11 -5.10
C THR A 189 18.39 11.09 -4.84
N ASP A 190 18.50 10.60 -3.60
CA ASP A 190 19.39 9.51 -3.25
C ASP A 190 18.92 8.17 -3.84
N PRO A 191 19.80 7.13 -3.89
CA PRO A 191 19.45 5.85 -4.52
C PRO A 191 18.26 5.12 -3.90
N LEU A 192 18.04 5.25 -2.58
CA LEU A 192 16.91 4.62 -1.91
C LEU A 192 15.61 5.39 -2.19
N GLY A 193 15.66 6.71 -2.11
CA GLY A 193 14.55 7.60 -2.48
C GLY A 193 14.12 7.42 -3.94
N TYR A 194 15.08 7.24 -4.86
CA TYR A 194 14.79 6.91 -6.26
C TYR A 194 13.97 5.62 -6.39
N LYS A 195 14.41 4.55 -5.74
CA LYS A 195 13.71 3.25 -5.76
C LYS A 195 12.32 3.33 -5.14
N ASP A 196 12.19 4.05 -4.02
CA ASP A 196 10.92 4.23 -3.32
C ASP A 196 9.91 5.00 -4.17
N LEU A 197 10.33 6.14 -4.77
CA LEU A 197 9.47 6.93 -5.64
C LEU A 197 9.08 6.19 -6.93
N LEU A 198 10.01 5.46 -7.54
CA LEU A 198 9.73 4.61 -8.70
C LEU A 198 8.72 3.50 -8.35
N TRP A 199 8.90 2.85 -7.20
CA TRP A 199 7.96 1.83 -6.73
C TRP A 199 6.56 2.42 -6.49
N LYS A 200 6.48 3.53 -5.75
CA LYS A 200 5.22 4.21 -5.45
C LYS A 200 4.48 4.73 -6.69
N SER A 201 5.18 5.02 -7.77
CA SER A 201 4.56 5.46 -9.03
C SER A 201 3.81 4.34 -9.78
N ARG A 202 3.99 3.08 -9.39
CA ARG A 202 3.35 1.92 -10.04
C ARG A 202 1.93 1.66 -9.57
N PHE A 203 1.49 2.34 -8.50
CA PHE A 203 0.15 2.20 -7.96
C PHE A 203 -0.50 3.56 -7.70
N THR A 204 -1.82 3.58 -7.61
CA THR A 204 -2.58 4.79 -7.30
C THR A 204 -2.70 4.94 -5.79
N THR A 205 -2.42 6.13 -5.27
CA THR A 205 -2.64 6.49 -3.87
C THR A 205 -3.74 7.53 -3.78
N LEU A 206 -4.77 7.24 -2.98
CA LEU A 206 -5.77 8.19 -2.56
C LEU A 206 -5.40 8.65 -1.15
N SER A 207 -4.82 9.83 -1.03
CA SER A 207 -4.48 10.42 0.28
C SER A 207 -5.73 11.04 0.88
N ILE A 208 -6.23 10.42 1.94
CA ILE A 208 -7.50 10.80 2.58
C ILE A 208 -7.22 11.82 3.68
N PHE A 209 -6.38 11.47 4.66
CA PHE A 209 -5.97 12.33 5.76
C PHE A 209 -4.45 12.42 5.81
N ASP A 210 -3.94 13.59 6.13
CA ASP A 210 -2.52 13.83 6.35
C ASP A 210 -2.31 14.55 7.68
N ARG A 211 -1.84 13.81 8.69
CA ARG A 211 -1.57 14.27 10.06
C ARG A 211 -2.78 14.96 10.72
N GLU A 212 -3.98 14.44 10.49
CA GLU A 212 -5.20 14.94 11.10
C GLU A 212 -5.31 14.52 12.57
N THR A 213 -5.80 15.44 13.40
CA THR A 213 -6.04 15.16 14.81
C THR A 213 -7.40 14.50 15.01
N ILE A 214 -7.42 13.42 15.80
CA ILE A 214 -8.62 12.77 16.34
C ILE A 214 -8.51 12.86 17.86
N ASN A 215 -9.38 13.64 18.49
CA ASN A 215 -9.33 13.93 19.93
C ASN A 215 -10.74 14.00 20.52
N PHE A 216 -10.84 14.29 21.82
CA PHE A 216 -12.10 14.60 22.48
C PHE A 216 -12.06 16.02 23.02
N SER A 217 -12.58 16.95 22.23
CA SER A 217 -12.56 18.38 22.58
C SER A 217 -13.70 19.15 21.91
N ASP A 218 -14.36 20.01 22.67
CA ASP A 218 -15.38 20.92 22.15
C ASP A 218 -14.83 21.93 21.13
N ALA A 219 -13.51 22.12 21.11
CA ALA A 219 -12.81 22.95 20.11
C ALA A 219 -12.65 22.27 18.75
N SER A 220 -12.92 20.96 18.64
CA SER A 220 -12.83 20.22 17.39
C SER A 220 -13.98 20.54 16.47
N GLN A 221 -13.72 21.36 15.46
CA GLN A 221 -14.73 21.85 14.51
C GLN A 221 -14.49 21.29 13.11
N SER A 222 -15.58 21.04 12.38
CA SER A 222 -15.54 20.71 10.95
C SER A 222 -15.01 21.90 10.13
N ASN A 223 -14.37 21.58 8.99
CA ASN A 223 -14.00 22.55 7.97
C ASN A 223 -14.59 22.12 6.60
N ASP A 224 -14.27 22.84 5.53
CA ASP A 224 -14.81 22.57 4.19
C ASP A 224 -14.46 21.18 3.66
N SER A 225 -13.33 20.61 4.08
CA SER A 225 -12.80 19.34 3.58
C SER A 225 -13.05 18.18 4.52
N ILE A 226 -13.09 18.42 5.85
CA ILE A 226 -13.16 17.39 6.88
C ILE A 226 -14.32 17.69 7.83
N LYS A 227 -15.23 16.73 7.94
CA LYS A 227 -16.29 16.75 8.93
C LYS A 227 -15.80 16.09 10.23
N ARG A 228 -16.18 16.66 11.37
CA ARG A 228 -15.84 16.19 12.71
C ARG A 228 -17.10 16.01 13.53
N TYR A 229 -17.21 14.86 14.20
CA TYR A 229 -18.35 14.51 15.03
C TYR A 229 -17.88 13.99 16.39
N ALA A 230 -18.82 13.91 17.33
CA ALA A 230 -18.57 13.40 18.67
C ALA A 230 -17.31 14.03 19.30
N ASN A 231 -17.28 15.36 19.37
CA ASN A 231 -16.19 16.18 19.91
C ASN A 231 -14.82 15.91 19.24
N GLY A 232 -14.82 15.44 17.98
CA GLY A 232 -13.62 15.20 17.20
C GLY A 232 -13.09 13.77 17.22
N THR A 233 -13.75 12.83 17.90
CA THR A 233 -13.37 11.40 17.88
C THR A 233 -13.64 10.72 16.54
N ILE A 234 -14.49 11.33 15.70
CA ILE A 234 -14.81 10.87 14.36
C ILE A 234 -14.43 11.96 13.36
N ILE A 235 -13.63 11.61 12.36
CA ILE A 235 -13.34 12.47 11.21
C ILE A 235 -13.80 11.80 9.93
N LEU A 236 -14.39 12.58 9.02
CA LEU A 236 -14.88 12.13 7.71
C LEU A 236 -14.37 13.02 6.59
N LYS A 237 -14.05 12.41 5.46
CA LYS A 237 -13.78 13.11 4.20
C LYS A 237 -14.53 12.44 3.05
N LYS A 238 -15.08 13.24 2.15
CA LYS A 238 -15.74 12.75 0.95
C LYS A 238 -14.70 12.40 -0.11
N VAL A 239 -14.73 11.17 -0.62
CA VAL A 239 -13.69 10.61 -1.50
C VAL A 239 -14.34 10.00 -2.73
N LYS A 240 -13.83 10.38 -3.90
CA LYS A 240 -14.20 9.75 -5.18
C LYS A 240 -13.24 8.61 -5.46
N PHE A 241 -13.72 7.37 -5.37
CA PHE A 241 -12.98 6.20 -5.79
C PHE A 241 -12.93 6.12 -7.32
N PRO A 242 -11.80 5.75 -7.92
CA PRO A 242 -11.76 5.46 -9.35
C PRO A 242 -12.58 4.21 -9.67
N THR A 243 -12.92 4.02 -10.94
CA THR A 243 -13.39 2.72 -11.41
C THR A 243 -12.25 1.71 -11.29
N LEU A 244 -12.47 0.63 -10.55
CA LEU A 244 -11.46 -0.36 -10.20
C LEU A 244 -11.53 -1.53 -11.17
N ALA A 245 -10.39 -1.89 -11.78
CA ALA A 245 -10.29 -3.02 -12.68
C ALA A 245 -10.34 -4.36 -11.91
N GLU A 246 -10.62 -5.44 -12.62
CA GLU A 246 -10.78 -6.79 -12.04
C GLU A 246 -9.52 -7.24 -11.29
N GLY A 247 -8.33 -7.07 -11.88
CA GLY A 247 -7.05 -7.48 -11.27
C GLY A 247 -6.45 -6.48 -10.29
N GLU A 248 -7.16 -5.41 -9.89
CA GLU A 248 -6.62 -4.44 -8.91
C GLU A 248 -6.89 -4.87 -7.48
N ASN A 249 -5.84 -4.78 -6.64
CA ASN A 249 -5.90 -4.99 -5.21
C ASN A 249 -5.90 -3.65 -4.47
N ILE A 250 -6.65 -3.55 -3.38
CA ILE A 250 -6.85 -2.31 -2.62
C ILE A 250 -6.40 -2.52 -1.18
N PHE A 251 -5.61 -1.58 -0.69
CA PHE A 251 -5.14 -1.61 0.71
C PHE A 251 -5.47 -0.29 1.40
N THR A 252 -5.88 -0.40 2.65
CA THR A 252 -5.99 0.73 3.57
C THR A 252 -4.70 0.80 4.37
N GLU A 253 -4.06 1.97 4.42
CA GLU A 253 -2.82 2.22 5.15
C GLU A 253 -3.01 3.41 6.10
N LEU A 254 -2.95 3.14 7.40
CA LEU A 254 -3.07 4.15 8.44
C LEU A 254 -1.75 4.25 9.22
N ARG A 255 -1.29 5.46 9.43
CA ARG A 255 -0.22 5.78 10.37
C ARG A 255 -0.83 6.58 11.51
N GLN A 256 -0.65 6.11 12.74
CA GLN A 256 -1.19 6.74 13.94
C GLN A 256 -0.08 7.01 14.94
N GLN A 257 -0.19 8.11 15.64
CA GLN A 257 0.67 8.51 16.75
C GLN A 257 -0.19 9.07 17.88
N SER A 258 0.11 8.71 19.15
CA SER A 258 -0.47 9.40 20.30
C SER A 258 -0.01 10.86 20.32
N ASN A 259 -0.97 11.75 20.60
CA ASN A 259 -0.75 13.19 20.78
C ASN A 259 -1.22 13.65 22.18
N GLY A 260 -1.14 12.75 23.16
CA GLY A 260 -1.52 13.00 24.55
C GLY A 260 -2.23 11.81 25.19
N ASP A 261 -3.07 11.09 24.47
CA ASP A 261 -3.78 9.92 25.01
C ASP A 261 -2.78 8.84 25.45
N ALA A 262 -2.93 8.40 26.69
CA ALA A 262 -2.06 7.43 27.33
C ALA A 262 -2.43 5.97 26.99
N TYR A 263 -3.68 5.71 26.56
CA TYR A 263 -4.25 4.35 26.54
C TYR A 263 -4.40 3.78 25.13
N ASP A 264 -4.51 2.45 25.08
CA ASP A 264 -4.90 1.68 23.92
C ASP A 264 -6.39 1.88 23.62
N ARG A 265 -6.70 2.36 22.42
CA ARG A 265 -8.07 2.72 22.03
C ARG A 265 -8.52 1.90 20.85
N THR A 266 -9.80 1.52 20.86
CA THR A 266 -10.45 0.96 19.68
C THR A 266 -10.52 2.02 18.58
N GLY A 267 -10.04 1.65 17.39
CA GLY A 267 -10.12 2.47 16.20
C GLY A 267 -10.68 1.70 15.01
N THR A 268 -11.28 2.42 14.08
CA THR A 268 -11.74 1.85 12.81
C THR A 268 -11.58 2.83 11.67
N VAL A 269 -11.23 2.29 10.50
CA VAL A 269 -11.39 2.96 9.22
C VAL A 269 -12.62 2.38 8.54
N PHE A 270 -13.52 3.22 8.08
CA PHE A 270 -14.80 2.80 7.52
C PHE A 270 -15.25 3.68 6.36
N VAL A 271 -16.18 3.17 5.57
CA VAL A 271 -16.93 3.96 4.59
C VAL A 271 -18.42 3.96 4.94
N ILE A 272 -19.10 5.01 4.56
CA ILE A 272 -20.55 5.13 4.71
C ILE A 272 -21.20 4.86 3.37
N PRO A 273 -21.89 3.70 3.19
CA PRO A 273 -22.68 3.44 2.00
C PRO A 273 -23.79 4.48 1.82
N GLN A 274 -24.06 4.83 0.56
CA GLN A 274 -25.11 5.77 0.16
C GLN A 274 -26.05 5.11 -0.87
N ASP A 275 -26.35 3.85 -0.66
CA ASP A 275 -27.12 2.99 -1.57
C ASP A 275 -28.60 2.86 -1.17
N LYS A 276 -28.99 3.40 -0.01
CA LYS A 276 -30.34 3.38 0.53
C LYS A 276 -30.81 4.78 0.96
N GLU A 277 -32.08 4.88 1.33
CA GLU A 277 -32.71 6.13 1.75
C GLU A 277 -32.01 6.79 2.95
N LYS A 278 -31.62 5.97 3.94
CA LYS A 278 -30.90 6.40 5.14
C LYS A 278 -29.48 5.82 5.15
N SER A 279 -28.55 6.63 5.61
CA SER A 279 -27.16 6.26 5.78
C SER A 279 -26.69 6.52 7.22
N PHE A 280 -25.55 5.95 7.60
CA PHE A 280 -24.93 6.23 8.88
C PHE A 280 -24.57 7.73 9.06
N PHE A 281 -24.38 8.44 7.94
CA PHE A 281 -24.13 9.89 7.93
C PHE A 281 -25.32 10.67 8.50
N ASP A 282 -26.58 10.23 8.24
CA ASP A 282 -27.77 10.86 8.82
C ASP A 282 -27.76 10.80 10.34
N GLY A 283 -27.30 9.70 10.92
CA GLY A 283 -27.16 9.57 12.37
C GLY A 283 -26.11 10.51 12.97
N LEU A 284 -24.99 10.73 12.24
CA LEU A 284 -23.94 11.67 12.67
C LEU A 284 -24.44 13.13 12.61
N GLU A 285 -25.19 13.49 11.56
CA GLU A 285 -25.71 14.86 11.37
C GLU A 285 -26.92 15.18 12.26
N LYS A 286 -27.83 14.20 12.45
CA LYS A 286 -29.16 14.43 13.04
C LYS A 286 -29.36 13.70 14.37
N GLY A 287 -28.35 12.95 14.84
CA GLY A 287 -28.39 12.15 16.06
C GLY A 287 -28.74 10.68 15.80
N ALA A 288 -28.21 9.78 16.64
CA ALA A 288 -28.31 8.33 16.49
C ALA A 288 -29.75 7.82 16.39
N LYS A 289 -30.70 8.44 17.11
CA LYS A 289 -32.13 8.06 17.13
C LYS A 289 -32.85 8.19 15.78
N THR A 290 -32.24 8.85 14.78
CA THR A 290 -32.78 8.91 13.41
C THR A 290 -32.55 7.65 12.61
N LEU A 291 -31.64 6.80 13.08
CA LEU A 291 -31.30 5.52 12.48
C LEU A 291 -32.22 4.40 12.99
N PRO A 292 -32.35 3.29 12.25
CA PRO A 292 -33.10 2.13 12.72
C PRO A 292 -32.56 1.60 14.05
N ALA A 293 -33.45 1.31 14.99
CA ALA A 293 -33.12 0.73 16.27
C ALA A 293 -33.10 -0.80 16.17
N TYR A 294 -32.09 -1.42 16.77
CA TYR A 294 -32.05 -2.85 17.02
C TYR A 294 -32.37 -3.11 18.49
N ASP A 295 -33.23 -4.08 18.74
CA ASP A 295 -33.62 -4.53 20.08
C ASP A 295 -33.47 -6.07 20.16
N ASN A 296 -32.74 -6.54 21.16
CA ASN A 296 -32.56 -7.97 21.43
C ASN A 296 -33.38 -8.46 22.64
N GLY A 297 -34.25 -7.61 23.19
CA GLY A 297 -35.07 -7.92 24.38
C GLY A 297 -34.36 -7.61 25.71
N ASN A 298 -33.25 -6.85 25.71
CA ASN A 298 -32.55 -6.46 26.94
C ASN A 298 -32.98 -5.08 27.49
N GLY A 299 -33.96 -4.43 26.84
CA GLY A 299 -34.46 -3.11 27.23
C GLY A 299 -33.63 -1.92 26.69
N LYS A 300 -32.60 -2.17 25.90
CA LYS A 300 -31.78 -1.14 25.23
C LYS A 300 -32.09 -1.08 23.74
N HIS A 301 -31.90 0.09 23.16
CA HIS A 301 -32.01 0.32 21.73
C HIS A 301 -30.65 0.67 21.15
N TYR A 302 -30.20 -0.09 20.15
CA TYR A 302 -28.92 0.08 19.46
C TYR A 302 -29.18 0.63 18.05
N TYR A 303 -28.86 1.91 17.83
CA TYR A 303 -29.22 2.62 16.60
C TYR A 303 -28.15 2.41 15.52
N GLY A 304 -28.60 2.13 14.29
CA GLY A 304 -27.73 2.07 13.12
C GLY A 304 -26.78 0.89 13.06
N VAL A 305 -27.01 -0.16 13.86
CA VAL A 305 -26.09 -1.32 13.95
C VAL A 305 -26.41 -2.41 12.93
N VAL A 306 -27.67 -2.56 12.50
CA VAL A 306 -28.09 -3.60 11.54
C VAL A 306 -28.67 -2.97 10.27
N SER A 307 -28.44 -3.64 9.15
CA SER A 307 -29.06 -3.30 7.87
C SER A 307 -30.57 -3.52 7.93
N THR A 308 -31.30 -2.63 7.30
CA THR A 308 -32.74 -2.76 7.03
C THR A 308 -33.02 -2.53 5.56
N GLU A 309 -34.28 -2.62 5.13
CA GLU A 309 -34.66 -2.31 3.75
C GLU A 309 -34.18 -0.91 3.33
N ASN A 310 -34.33 0.08 4.22
CA ASN A 310 -34.05 1.50 3.95
C ASN A 310 -32.70 2.01 4.50
N TYR A 311 -31.89 1.15 5.11
CA TYR A 311 -30.66 1.56 5.78
C TYR A 311 -29.53 0.55 5.59
N SER A 312 -28.32 1.05 5.29
CA SER A 312 -27.07 0.30 5.34
C SER A 312 -26.16 0.84 6.44
N PRO A 313 -25.64 -0.03 7.34
CA PRO A 313 -24.69 0.39 8.38
C PRO A 313 -23.35 0.82 7.77
N ALA A 314 -22.53 1.52 8.54
CA ALA A 314 -21.16 1.84 8.15
C ALA A 314 -20.40 0.55 7.85
N MET A 315 -19.70 0.50 6.71
CA MET A 315 -18.91 -0.65 6.28
C MET A 315 -17.48 -0.50 6.77
N GLU A 316 -17.08 -1.38 7.68
CA GLU A 316 -15.74 -1.37 8.24
C GLU A 316 -14.71 -1.87 7.22
N MET A 317 -13.70 -1.07 6.94
CA MET A 317 -12.56 -1.44 6.11
C MET A 317 -11.44 -2.06 6.94
N MET A 318 -11.10 -1.44 8.09
CA MET A 318 -10.02 -1.90 8.96
C MET A 318 -10.36 -1.62 10.42
N ARG A 319 -10.24 -2.62 11.29
CA ARG A 319 -10.23 -2.46 12.74
C ARG A 319 -8.81 -2.42 13.25
N PHE A 320 -8.48 -1.44 14.05
CA PHE A 320 -7.17 -1.30 14.66
C PHE A 320 -7.29 -0.87 16.12
N PHE A 321 -6.20 -1.04 16.85
CA PHE A 321 -6.10 -0.59 18.22
C PHE A 321 -4.87 0.28 18.36
N THR A 322 -5.02 1.47 18.98
CA THR A 322 -3.87 2.33 19.21
C THR A 322 -2.90 1.67 20.17
N ALA A 323 -1.63 1.99 20.03
CA ALA A 323 -0.65 1.61 21.03
C ALA A 323 -0.80 2.49 22.27
N PHE A 324 -0.34 2.01 23.42
CA PHE A 324 -0.18 2.84 24.61
C PHE A 324 0.75 4.03 24.31
N GLY A 325 0.43 5.20 24.90
CA GLY A 325 1.16 6.44 24.64
C GLY A 325 2.61 6.38 25.13
N ILE A 326 3.56 6.39 24.22
CA ILE A 326 5.00 6.34 24.55
C ILE A 326 5.39 7.50 25.47
N GLY A 327 4.83 8.70 25.24
CA GLY A 327 5.09 9.85 26.09
C GLY A 327 4.71 9.66 27.56
N ASN A 328 3.74 8.78 27.84
CA ASN A 328 3.23 8.48 29.17
C ASN A 328 3.94 7.30 29.86
N PHE A 329 4.43 6.33 29.08
CA PHE A 329 4.94 5.04 29.58
C PHE A 329 6.38 4.72 29.16
N ASN A 330 7.18 5.72 28.80
CA ASN A 330 8.55 5.54 28.28
C ASN A 330 9.66 5.54 29.34
N HIS A 331 9.32 5.49 30.63
CA HIS A 331 10.28 5.53 31.73
C HIS A 331 11.21 4.30 31.78
N ILE A 332 10.84 3.21 31.13
CA ILE A 332 11.68 2.02 30.96
C ILE A 332 11.83 1.77 29.45
N GLN A 333 13.06 1.68 28.98
CA GLN A 333 13.37 1.40 27.57
C GLN A 333 14.11 0.07 27.42
N LEU A 334 13.90 -0.59 26.29
CA LEU A 334 14.72 -1.74 25.93
C LEU A 334 16.14 -1.29 25.57
N LYS A 335 17.16 -1.94 26.18
CA LYS A 335 18.56 -1.62 25.94
C LYS A 335 18.89 -1.69 24.44
N GLY A 336 19.46 -0.60 23.91
CA GLY A 336 19.87 -0.49 22.51
C GLY A 336 18.71 -0.42 21.50
N LYS A 337 17.49 -0.09 21.94
CA LYS A 337 16.31 0.07 21.09
C LYS A 337 15.68 1.46 21.32
N ASN A 338 15.09 2.01 20.26
CA ASN A 338 14.27 3.21 20.34
C ASN A 338 12.80 2.84 20.19
N TRP A 339 11.93 3.57 20.89
CA TRP A 339 10.49 3.48 20.69
C TRP A 339 10.11 3.93 19.29
N GLN A 340 9.16 3.25 18.68
CA GLN A 340 8.53 3.65 17.43
C GLN A 340 7.25 4.41 17.74
N THR A 341 7.32 5.73 17.64
CA THR A 341 6.22 6.64 18.00
C THR A 341 5.05 6.59 17.03
N ILE A 342 5.27 6.10 15.81
CA ILE A 342 4.24 5.97 14.78
C ILE A 342 3.93 4.49 14.60
N SER A 343 2.68 4.11 14.85
CA SER A 343 2.17 2.76 14.59
C SER A 343 1.62 2.67 13.17
N PRO A 344 2.16 1.80 12.31
CA PRO A 344 1.62 1.55 10.97
C PRO A 344 0.57 0.43 11.03
N TYR A 345 -0.56 0.66 10.36
CA TYR A 345 -1.62 -0.33 10.19
C TYR A 345 -1.89 -0.51 8.71
N ARG A 346 -2.05 -1.74 8.26
CA ARG A 346 -2.37 -2.05 6.87
C ARG A 346 -3.36 -3.20 6.79
N GLN A 347 -4.37 -3.06 5.94
CA GLN A 347 -5.39 -4.07 5.69
C GLN A 347 -5.65 -4.20 4.20
N ASP A 348 -5.65 -5.43 3.68
CA ASP A 348 -6.22 -5.74 2.37
C ASP A 348 -7.75 -5.61 2.45
N ILE A 349 -8.33 -4.82 1.56
CA ILE A 349 -9.77 -4.58 1.46
C ILE A 349 -10.29 -4.84 0.05
N THR A 350 -9.57 -5.65 -0.72
CA THR A 350 -9.87 -5.92 -2.13
C THR A 350 -11.25 -6.56 -2.31
N GLU A 351 -11.69 -7.36 -1.36
CA GLU A 351 -13.02 -7.98 -1.34
C GLU A 351 -14.17 -6.97 -1.25
N LEU A 352 -13.90 -5.76 -0.76
CA LEU A 352 -14.89 -4.67 -0.67
C LEU A 352 -15.01 -3.85 -1.97
N LYS A 353 -14.20 -4.17 -2.99
CA LYS A 353 -14.17 -3.48 -4.28
C LYS A 353 -15.56 -3.22 -4.91
N PRO A 354 -16.55 -4.15 -4.88
CA PRO A 354 -17.88 -3.90 -5.46
C PRO A 354 -18.63 -2.73 -4.81
N SER A 355 -18.34 -2.45 -3.54
CA SER A 355 -18.97 -1.34 -2.81
C SER A 355 -18.20 -0.03 -2.94
N LEU A 356 -16.97 -0.02 -3.46
CA LEU A 356 -16.09 1.15 -3.56
C LEU A 356 -15.99 1.68 -5.00
N SER A 357 -15.87 0.78 -5.99
CA SER A 357 -15.52 1.11 -7.38
C SER A 357 -16.43 2.18 -8.00
N GLY A 358 -15.83 3.26 -8.49
CA GLY A 358 -16.49 4.36 -9.19
C GLY A 358 -17.39 5.24 -8.32
N LYS A 359 -17.50 4.97 -7.02
CA LYS A 359 -18.42 5.68 -6.11
C LYS A 359 -17.75 6.87 -5.42
N GLU A 360 -18.54 7.83 -5.03
CA GLU A 360 -18.15 8.92 -4.13
C GLU A 360 -18.75 8.62 -2.75
N LEU A 361 -17.90 8.40 -1.74
CA LEU A 361 -18.30 7.93 -0.41
C LEU A 361 -17.64 8.78 0.68
N TRP A 362 -18.27 8.84 1.84
CA TRP A 362 -17.63 9.33 3.05
C TRP A 362 -16.68 8.23 3.57
N VAL A 363 -15.39 8.55 3.67
CA VAL A 363 -14.37 7.73 4.33
C VAL A 363 -14.12 8.32 5.70
N GLY A 364 -14.19 7.48 6.73
CA GLY A 364 -14.04 7.91 8.11
C GLY A 364 -12.95 7.17 8.86
N VAL A 365 -12.41 7.87 9.87
CA VAL A 365 -11.61 7.28 10.95
C VAL A 365 -12.25 7.65 12.27
N PHE A 366 -12.42 6.64 13.11
CA PHE A 366 -12.85 6.77 14.50
C PHE A 366 -11.76 6.26 15.43
N ILE A 367 -11.51 6.97 16.54
CA ILE A 367 -10.73 6.50 17.68
C ILE A 367 -11.49 6.90 18.94
N GLY A 368 -11.95 5.89 19.70
CA GLY A 368 -12.72 6.08 20.92
C GLY A 368 -11.83 6.55 22.07
N ASN A 369 -11.63 7.86 22.20
CA ASN A 369 -10.78 8.44 23.23
C ASN A 369 -11.48 9.58 23.98
N TYR A 370 -10.94 9.94 25.16
CA TYR A 370 -11.44 11.03 26.01
C TYR A 370 -10.37 12.12 26.26
N ASP A 371 -9.30 12.08 25.48
CA ASP A 371 -8.16 12.99 25.66
C ASP A 371 -8.25 14.20 24.73
N LYS A 372 -7.92 15.40 25.23
CA LYS A 372 -7.97 16.64 24.44
C LYS A 372 -6.90 16.71 23.35
N GLY A 373 -5.75 16.08 23.56
CA GLY A 373 -4.69 15.94 22.55
C GLY A 373 -4.97 14.78 21.60
N GLY A 374 -5.43 13.66 22.16
CA GLY A 374 -5.84 12.46 21.43
C GLY A 374 -4.74 11.82 20.59
N HIS A 375 -4.96 11.74 19.30
CA HIS A 375 -4.09 11.07 18.33
C HIS A 375 -3.94 11.88 17.05
N THR A 376 -2.81 11.68 16.36
CA THR A 376 -2.60 12.16 14.98
C THR A 376 -2.65 10.98 14.02
N VAL A 377 -3.39 11.11 12.91
CA VAL A 377 -3.54 10.04 11.91
C VAL A 377 -3.25 10.55 10.50
N SER A 378 -2.61 9.69 9.69
CA SER A 378 -2.55 9.83 8.25
C SER A 378 -3.13 8.57 7.61
N LEU A 379 -4.07 8.73 6.67
CA LEU A 379 -4.76 7.64 6.00
C LEU A 379 -4.57 7.73 4.49
N ASP A 380 -4.03 6.68 3.91
CA ASP A 380 -3.96 6.47 2.47
C ASP A 380 -4.73 5.21 2.09
N ILE A 381 -5.33 5.21 0.90
CA ILE A 381 -5.84 4.00 0.24
C ILE A 381 -5.00 3.80 -1.01
N THR A 382 -4.35 2.65 -1.14
CA THR A 382 -3.49 2.31 -2.26
C THR A 382 -4.12 1.26 -3.15
N ILE A 383 -4.02 1.44 -4.48
CA ILE A 383 -4.62 0.58 -5.49
C ILE A 383 -3.50 0.05 -6.38
N HIS A 384 -3.28 -1.25 -6.33
CA HIS A 384 -2.16 -1.93 -6.98
C HIS A 384 -2.68 -2.81 -8.11
N LYS A 385 -2.03 -2.74 -9.28
CA LYS A 385 -2.28 -3.67 -10.39
C LYS A 385 -1.76 -5.05 -10.05
N SER A 386 -2.53 -6.08 -10.38
CA SER A 386 -2.14 -7.48 -10.25
C SER A 386 -2.59 -8.25 -11.49
N ASP A 387 -1.79 -9.24 -11.88
CA ASP A 387 -2.16 -10.18 -12.95
C ASP A 387 -3.08 -11.30 -12.43
N GLN A 388 -3.35 -11.33 -11.12
CA GLN A 388 -4.19 -12.31 -10.45
C GLN A 388 -5.46 -11.68 -9.91
N ASN A 389 -6.61 -12.21 -10.26
CA ASN A 389 -7.89 -11.87 -9.63
C ASN A 389 -8.18 -12.86 -8.50
N VAL A 390 -7.75 -12.53 -7.30
CA VAL A 390 -7.90 -13.39 -6.11
C VAL A 390 -9.34 -13.37 -5.59
N TYR A 391 -9.96 -12.19 -5.56
CA TYR A 391 -11.34 -12.01 -5.08
C TYR A 391 -12.30 -11.94 -6.27
N LYS A 392 -13.08 -12.98 -6.46
CA LYS A 392 -14.05 -13.09 -7.58
C LYS A 392 -15.44 -12.55 -7.24
N ASN A 393 -15.67 -12.09 -6.00
CA ASN A 393 -16.95 -11.55 -5.59
C ASN A 393 -17.28 -10.26 -6.34
N ASN A 394 -18.53 -10.12 -6.79
CA ASN A 394 -19.08 -8.90 -7.38
C ASN A 394 -20.16 -8.26 -6.48
N VAL A 395 -20.37 -8.83 -5.30
CA VAL A 395 -21.29 -8.34 -4.27
C VAL A 395 -20.51 -8.12 -2.98
N ALA A 396 -20.77 -6.99 -2.31
CA ALA A 396 -20.32 -6.68 -0.95
C ALA A 396 -21.40 -5.85 -0.28
N ILE A 397 -22.20 -6.45 0.63
CA ILE A 397 -23.35 -5.84 1.31
C ILE A 397 -23.08 -5.78 2.81
N PRO A 398 -22.97 -4.58 3.42
CA PRO A 398 -22.85 -4.48 4.87
C PRO A 398 -24.16 -4.92 5.55
N LEU A 399 -24.04 -5.91 6.43
CA LEU A 399 -25.19 -6.44 7.17
C LEU A 399 -25.31 -5.83 8.56
N PHE A 400 -24.19 -5.70 9.26
CA PHE A 400 -24.16 -5.13 10.60
C PHE A 400 -22.80 -4.54 10.95
N ASN A 401 -22.81 -3.56 11.84
CA ASN A 401 -21.62 -3.00 12.47
C ASN A 401 -22.01 -2.48 13.87
N THR A 402 -21.52 -3.16 14.90
CA THR A 402 -21.81 -2.79 16.29
C THR A 402 -20.66 -2.02 16.95
N LEU A 403 -19.62 -1.70 16.19
CA LEU A 403 -18.54 -0.86 16.70
C LEU A 403 -19.12 0.49 17.16
N ASN A 404 -18.75 0.89 18.37
CA ASN A 404 -19.33 2.06 19.04
C ASN A 404 -18.84 3.41 18.46
N ILE A 405 -18.94 3.57 17.12
CA ILE A 405 -18.50 4.81 16.46
C ILE A 405 -19.26 6.02 17.02
N MET A 406 -20.53 5.85 17.39
CA MET A 406 -21.35 6.92 17.99
C MET A 406 -21.38 6.89 19.53
N GLU A 407 -20.53 6.12 20.19
CA GLU A 407 -20.50 6.07 21.65
C GLU A 407 -20.36 7.46 22.28
N MET A 408 -19.43 8.23 21.78
CA MET A 408 -19.17 9.60 22.26
C MET A 408 -20.31 10.56 21.94
N ALA A 409 -21.24 10.20 21.05
CA ALA A 409 -22.48 10.92 20.76
C ALA A 409 -23.69 10.37 21.51
N GLY A 410 -23.46 9.56 22.58
CA GLY A 410 -24.50 9.07 23.49
C GLY A 410 -25.18 7.78 23.04
N GLN A 411 -24.56 6.97 22.19
CA GLN A 411 -25.04 5.63 21.89
C GLN A 411 -24.58 4.65 22.97
N ASP A 412 -25.44 3.67 23.30
CA ASP A 412 -25.08 2.59 24.21
C ASP A 412 -23.95 1.71 23.66
N TYR A 413 -23.15 1.15 24.56
CA TYR A 413 -22.16 0.13 24.22
C TYR A 413 -22.78 -1.12 23.60
N SER A 414 -21.98 -1.87 22.82
CA SER A 414 -22.37 -3.12 22.19
C SER A 414 -22.55 -4.26 23.19
N THR A 415 -23.52 -4.11 24.10
CA THR A 415 -23.86 -5.06 25.16
C THR A 415 -24.98 -6.03 24.75
N MET A 416 -25.33 -6.08 23.46
CA MET A 416 -26.48 -6.84 22.95
C MET A 416 -26.33 -8.36 23.04
N PHE A 417 -25.14 -8.87 23.34
CA PHE A 417 -24.88 -10.29 23.43
C PHE A 417 -25.19 -10.89 24.82
N ASN A 418 -25.65 -10.08 25.77
CA ASN A 418 -26.09 -10.53 27.09
C ASN A 418 -27.44 -11.27 27.08
N LYS A 419 -28.04 -11.50 25.93
CA LYS A 419 -29.26 -12.28 25.69
C LYS A 419 -29.04 -13.30 24.59
N ASP A 420 -29.76 -14.40 24.62
CA ASP A 420 -29.64 -15.52 23.69
C ASP A 420 -29.92 -15.15 22.24
N LYS A 421 -30.73 -14.09 21.99
CA LYS A 421 -30.95 -13.59 20.67
C LYS A 421 -29.65 -13.03 20.04
N GLY A 422 -28.77 -12.44 20.84
CA GLY A 422 -27.54 -11.82 20.39
C GLY A 422 -27.80 -10.76 19.33
N LEU A 423 -27.03 -10.78 18.24
CA LEU A 423 -27.26 -9.96 17.06
C LEU A 423 -27.93 -10.79 15.96
N TRP A 424 -29.04 -10.28 15.43
CA TRP A 424 -29.82 -10.93 14.37
C TRP A 424 -30.16 -9.90 13.29
N VAL A 425 -29.92 -10.25 12.03
CA VAL A 425 -30.23 -9.39 10.88
C VAL A 425 -30.93 -10.20 9.78
N GLU A 426 -32.02 -9.67 9.26
CA GLU A 426 -32.70 -10.17 8.07
C GLU A 426 -32.26 -9.35 6.85
N PHE A 427 -32.04 -10.03 5.72
CA PHE A 427 -31.74 -9.39 4.44
C PHE A 427 -32.43 -10.15 3.30
N THR A 428 -32.65 -9.46 2.17
CA THR A 428 -33.29 -10.06 1.00
C THR A 428 -32.35 -10.03 -0.20
N LEU A 429 -32.14 -11.21 -0.80
CA LEU A 429 -31.42 -11.36 -2.06
C LEU A 429 -32.40 -11.31 -3.23
N LYS A 430 -32.16 -10.41 -4.20
CA LYS A 430 -32.96 -10.31 -5.43
C LYS A 430 -32.63 -11.41 -6.43
N LYS A 431 -31.44 -12.01 -6.34
CA LYS A 431 -30.91 -13.09 -7.19
C LYS A 431 -30.13 -14.06 -6.32
N ASP A 432 -29.92 -15.28 -6.84
CA ASP A 432 -29.04 -16.26 -6.21
C ASP A 432 -27.63 -15.67 -6.00
N LEU A 433 -27.04 -15.97 -4.86
CA LEU A 433 -25.69 -15.59 -4.51
C LEU A 433 -24.81 -16.86 -4.38
N LYS A 434 -23.84 -16.98 -5.27
CA LYS A 434 -22.91 -18.10 -5.29
C LYS A 434 -21.69 -17.81 -4.43
N ASN A 435 -21.14 -18.89 -3.81
CA ASN A 435 -19.97 -18.78 -2.93
C ASN A 435 -20.11 -17.67 -1.89
N ALA A 436 -21.29 -17.60 -1.25
CA ALA A 436 -21.56 -16.58 -0.26
C ALA A 436 -20.62 -16.73 0.95
N GLN A 437 -20.07 -15.63 1.39
CA GLN A 437 -19.20 -15.55 2.57
C GLN A 437 -19.61 -14.38 3.44
N LEU A 438 -19.46 -14.54 4.75
CA LEU A 438 -19.51 -13.43 5.69
C LEU A 438 -18.06 -12.99 6.01
N ARG A 439 -17.71 -11.76 5.65
CA ARG A 439 -16.52 -11.08 6.15
C ARG A 439 -16.85 -10.60 7.57
N TYR A 440 -16.31 -11.28 8.56
CA TYR A 440 -16.66 -11.11 9.97
C TYR A 440 -15.47 -10.63 10.79
N THR A 441 -15.60 -9.46 11.42
CA THR A 441 -14.61 -8.93 12.36
C THR A 441 -15.22 -8.86 13.76
N THR A 442 -14.54 -9.36 14.77
CA THR A 442 -15.03 -9.41 16.14
C THR A 442 -13.92 -9.13 17.14
N THR A 443 -14.22 -8.38 18.20
CA THR A 443 -13.33 -8.12 19.34
C THR A 443 -14.13 -8.00 20.62
N GLY A 444 -13.63 -8.61 21.71
CA GLY A 444 -14.20 -8.54 23.04
C GLY A 444 -13.54 -7.44 23.85
N HIS A 445 -14.34 -6.74 24.64
CA HIS A 445 -13.96 -5.61 25.47
C HIS A 445 -14.60 -5.75 26.85
N GLY A 446 -14.08 -5.04 27.80
CA GLY A 446 -14.57 -5.03 29.15
C GLY A 446 -13.41 -5.17 30.13
N GLY A 447 -13.31 -4.16 31.01
CA GLY A 447 -12.14 -3.89 31.81
C GLY A 447 -11.85 -4.94 32.86
N TRP A 448 -10.60 -4.98 33.25
CA TRP A 448 -9.99 -5.76 34.29
C TRP A 448 -10.17 -7.27 34.12
N GLU A 449 -9.49 -8.05 34.91
CA GLU A 449 -9.25 -9.50 34.81
C GLU A 449 -10.47 -10.40 34.49
N ASN A 450 -11.70 -9.94 34.74
CA ASN A 450 -12.93 -10.72 34.55
C ASN A 450 -13.79 -10.25 33.37
N GLY A 451 -13.38 -9.22 32.65
CA GLY A 451 -14.11 -8.72 31.47
C GLY A 451 -13.83 -9.56 30.23
N ASP A 452 -14.71 -9.49 29.25
CA ASP A 452 -14.58 -10.24 28.00
C ASP A 452 -13.37 -9.86 27.15
N GLU A 453 -12.66 -8.80 27.49
CA GLU A 453 -11.36 -8.48 26.93
C GLU A 453 -10.32 -9.55 27.24
N PHE A 454 -10.32 -10.06 28.49
CA PHE A 454 -9.32 -10.99 29.01
C PHE A 454 -9.89 -12.39 29.27
N VAL A 455 -11.16 -12.63 28.95
CA VAL A 455 -11.83 -13.93 29.14
C VAL A 455 -12.27 -14.46 27.75
N PRO A 456 -11.71 -15.60 27.30
CA PRO A 456 -12.08 -16.19 26.00
C PRO A 456 -13.58 -16.53 25.93
N LYS A 457 -14.23 -16.12 24.83
CA LYS A 457 -15.66 -16.42 24.58
C LYS A 457 -15.84 -16.99 23.19
N THR A 458 -16.71 -18.00 23.08
CA THR A 458 -17.05 -18.58 21.79
C THR A 458 -17.96 -17.64 21.01
N ASN A 459 -17.58 -17.32 19.76
CA ASN A 459 -18.43 -16.64 18.79
C ASN A 459 -19.08 -17.70 17.89
N SER A 460 -20.39 -17.70 17.76
CA SER A 460 -21.14 -18.62 16.90
C SER A 460 -21.92 -17.86 15.84
N VAL A 461 -21.80 -18.29 14.59
CA VAL A 461 -22.43 -17.68 13.41
C VAL A 461 -23.45 -18.63 12.82
N PHE A 462 -24.65 -18.13 12.59
CA PHE A 462 -25.76 -18.87 12.04
C PHE A 462 -26.24 -18.20 10.76
N ILE A 463 -26.66 -19.01 9.76
CA ILE A 463 -27.40 -18.62 8.58
C ILE A 463 -28.71 -19.38 8.54
N ASP A 464 -29.83 -18.70 8.45
CA ASP A 464 -31.19 -19.29 8.39
C ASP A 464 -31.44 -20.30 9.52
N GLY A 465 -30.96 -19.97 10.72
CA GLY A 465 -31.07 -20.79 11.93
C GLY A 465 -30.04 -21.94 12.06
N ASN A 466 -29.24 -22.19 11.01
CA ASN A 466 -28.22 -23.25 11.03
C ASN A 466 -26.87 -22.68 11.43
N MET A 467 -26.20 -23.28 12.41
CA MET A 467 -24.85 -22.89 12.79
C MET A 467 -23.86 -23.28 11.69
N VAL A 468 -23.16 -22.32 11.12
CA VAL A 468 -22.18 -22.53 10.05
C VAL A 468 -20.74 -22.35 10.50
N PHE A 469 -20.52 -21.64 11.62
CA PHE A 469 -19.18 -21.41 12.15
C PHE A 469 -19.21 -21.16 13.65
N SER A 470 -18.18 -21.64 14.34
CA SER A 470 -17.98 -21.37 15.77
C SER A 470 -16.49 -21.38 16.09
N PHE A 471 -16.01 -20.38 16.82
CA PHE A 471 -14.61 -20.25 17.19
C PHE A 471 -14.43 -19.37 18.42
N ILE A 472 -13.26 -19.43 19.03
CA ILE A 472 -12.85 -18.53 20.11
C ILE A 472 -11.87 -17.50 19.52
N PRO A 473 -12.27 -16.23 19.35
CA PRO A 473 -11.40 -15.16 18.86
C PRO A 473 -10.43 -14.74 19.97
N TRP A 474 -9.20 -15.25 19.93
CA TRP A 474 -8.22 -15.05 20.99
C TRP A 474 -6.82 -14.78 20.42
N ARG A 475 -6.09 -13.83 21.01
CA ARG A 475 -4.71 -13.51 20.67
C ARG A 475 -3.79 -13.65 21.88
N THR A 476 -2.61 -14.24 21.66
CA THR A 476 -1.60 -14.49 22.69
C THR A 476 -0.26 -13.81 22.42
N ASP A 477 -0.19 -13.00 21.36
CA ASP A 477 1.04 -12.43 20.81
C ASP A 477 1.24 -10.94 21.16
N CYS A 478 0.46 -10.38 22.10
CA CYS A 478 0.44 -8.93 22.34
C CYS A 478 1.80 -8.38 22.83
N GLY A 479 2.56 -9.12 23.62
CA GLY A 479 3.90 -8.73 24.06
C GLY A 479 4.94 -8.64 22.93
N SER A 480 4.63 -9.14 21.72
CA SER A 480 5.52 -9.07 20.56
C SER A 480 5.64 -7.66 19.95
N TYR A 481 4.74 -6.76 20.31
CA TYR A 481 4.68 -5.39 19.76
C TYR A 481 5.35 -4.35 20.64
N ARG A 482 6.34 -4.74 21.42
CA ARG A 482 7.01 -3.94 22.46
C ARG A 482 7.55 -2.60 21.98
N LEU A 483 8.07 -2.49 20.77
CA LEU A 483 8.63 -1.24 20.28
C LEU A 483 7.58 -0.15 20.00
N TYR A 484 6.32 -0.54 19.79
CA TYR A 484 5.18 0.36 19.66
C TYR A 484 4.44 0.54 20.99
N ASN A 485 4.49 -0.48 21.87
CA ASN A 485 3.80 -0.52 23.15
C ASN A 485 4.78 -0.56 24.30
N PRO A 486 5.02 0.55 24.99
CA PRO A 486 5.70 0.52 26.28
C PRO A 486 4.87 -0.33 27.27
N ALA A 487 5.53 -0.86 28.27
CA ALA A 487 4.86 -1.56 29.35
C ALA A 487 3.94 -0.59 30.11
N SER A 488 2.67 -0.92 30.24
CA SER A 488 1.68 -0.08 30.90
C SER A 488 0.80 -0.87 31.82
N GLY A 489 0.35 -0.25 32.91
CA GLY A 489 -0.45 -0.90 33.95
C GLY A 489 0.30 -2.10 34.55
N ASN A 490 -0.06 -2.47 35.76
CA ASN A 490 0.44 -3.69 36.40
C ASN A 490 -0.76 -4.43 36.95
N PHE A 491 -0.96 -5.67 36.49
CA PHE A 491 -1.94 -6.58 37.07
C PHE A 491 -1.34 -7.33 38.26
N GLN A 492 -2.17 -8.04 39.02
CA GLN A 492 -1.72 -8.77 40.20
C GLN A 492 -0.69 -9.85 39.88
N ASP A 493 -0.72 -10.40 38.66
CA ASP A 493 0.26 -11.37 38.17
C ASP A 493 1.60 -10.73 37.76
N GLY A 494 1.75 -9.40 37.88
CA GLY A 494 2.94 -8.65 37.51
C GLY A 494 3.11 -8.39 36.02
N LEU A 495 2.14 -8.80 35.17
CA LEU A 495 2.17 -8.52 33.75
C LEU A 495 1.71 -7.09 33.45
N SER A 496 2.26 -6.54 32.38
CA SER A 496 1.79 -5.29 31.81
C SER A 496 0.52 -5.52 31.00
N SER A 497 -0.44 -4.59 31.02
CA SER A 497 -1.64 -4.64 30.21
C SER A 497 -1.34 -4.83 28.72
N SER A 498 -0.25 -4.25 28.23
CA SER A 498 0.19 -4.42 26.83
C SER A 498 0.66 -5.84 26.48
N ASP A 499 0.87 -6.70 27.45
CA ASP A 499 1.40 -8.07 27.26
C ASP A 499 0.32 -9.15 27.33
N LEU A 500 -0.83 -8.83 27.94
CA LEU A 500 -1.88 -9.81 28.17
C LEU A 500 -2.53 -10.30 26.89
N SER A 501 -2.84 -11.59 26.88
CA SER A 501 -3.70 -12.19 25.85
C SER A 501 -5.09 -11.60 25.90
N ARG A 502 -5.71 -11.37 24.71
CA ARG A 502 -6.97 -10.65 24.59
C ARG A 502 -7.92 -11.27 23.56
N SER A 503 -9.19 -10.91 23.66
CA SER A 503 -10.23 -11.33 22.73
C SER A 503 -10.07 -10.69 21.34
N ASN A 504 -9.17 -11.27 20.55
CA ASN A 504 -8.88 -11.01 19.13
C ASN A 504 -8.23 -9.66 18.81
N TRP A 505 -7.59 -9.01 19.75
CA TRP A 505 -6.85 -7.78 19.48
C TRP A 505 -5.61 -7.61 20.36
N CYS A 506 -4.69 -6.77 19.93
CA CYS A 506 -3.55 -6.31 20.72
C CYS A 506 -3.32 -4.82 20.48
N PRO A 507 -2.88 -4.06 21.49
CA PRO A 507 -2.50 -2.66 21.29
C PRO A 507 -1.46 -2.51 20.18
N GLY A 508 -1.61 -1.49 19.34
CA GLY A 508 -0.71 -1.21 18.22
C GLY A 508 -0.88 -2.11 16.99
N THR A 509 -1.98 -2.86 16.88
CA THR A 509 -2.18 -3.81 15.78
C THR A 509 -3.55 -3.70 15.12
N VAL A 510 -3.69 -4.36 13.95
CA VAL A 510 -4.98 -4.58 13.28
C VAL A 510 -5.63 -5.88 13.78
N THR A 511 -6.96 -5.93 13.70
CA THR A 511 -7.72 -7.18 13.79
C THR A 511 -8.21 -7.56 12.40
N ASN A 512 -7.73 -8.69 11.89
CA ASN A 512 -8.10 -9.19 10.57
C ASN A 512 -9.51 -9.80 10.58
N PRO A 513 -10.30 -9.63 9.50
CA PRO A 513 -11.58 -10.30 9.35
C PRO A 513 -11.42 -11.80 9.13
N ASN A 514 -12.41 -12.57 9.57
CA ASN A 514 -12.61 -13.97 9.18
C ASN A 514 -13.55 -14.03 7.98
N PHE A 515 -13.23 -14.88 7.00
CA PHE A 515 -14.10 -15.15 5.85
C PHE A 515 -14.82 -16.48 6.08
N ILE A 516 -16.08 -16.38 6.48
CA ILE A 516 -16.91 -17.53 6.88
C ILE A 516 -17.78 -17.95 5.70
N SER A 517 -17.64 -19.19 5.22
CA SER A 517 -18.47 -19.69 4.14
C SER A 517 -19.93 -19.85 4.60
N LEU A 518 -20.85 -19.31 3.82
CA LEU A 518 -22.30 -19.47 3.99
C LEU A 518 -22.91 -20.42 2.94
N GLY A 519 -22.07 -20.93 2.00
CA GLY A 519 -22.53 -21.74 0.86
C GLY A 519 -23.17 -20.89 -0.24
N ASP A 520 -24.01 -21.52 -1.06
CA ASP A 520 -24.83 -20.85 -2.06
C ASP A 520 -26.17 -20.45 -1.46
N LEU A 521 -26.54 -19.18 -1.55
CA LEU A 521 -27.80 -18.66 -1.08
C LEU A 521 -28.76 -18.39 -2.26
N LYS A 522 -30.01 -18.81 -2.12
CA LYS A 522 -31.04 -18.57 -3.13
C LYS A 522 -31.58 -17.15 -3.07
N ALA A 523 -32.21 -16.67 -4.13
CA ALA A 523 -33.02 -15.45 -4.07
C ALA A 523 -34.13 -15.60 -3.01
N GLY A 524 -34.32 -14.58 -2.19
CA GLY A 524 -35.29 -14.62 -1.08
C GLY A 524 -34.78 -13.98 0.20
N LYS A 525 -35.52 -14.20 1.26
CA LYS A 525 -35.16 -13.72 2.61
C LYS A 525 -34.21 -14.69 3.29
N HIS A 526 -33.21 -14.12 3.92
CA HIS A 526 -32.20 -14.83 4.70
C HIS A 526 -31.95 -14.12 6.03
N THR A 527 -31.41 -14.87 6.99
CA THR A 527 -31.04 -14.35 8.29
C THR A 527 -29.60 -14.70 8.65
N VAL A 528 -28.86 -13.73 9.19
CA VAL A 528 -27.58 -13.98 9.86
C VAL A 528 -27.77 -13.69 11.35
N GLN A 529 -27.29 -14.61 12.20
CA GLN A 529 -27.29 -14.41 13.65
C GLN A 529 -25.90 -14.65 14.22
N ILE A 530 -25.49 -13.77 15.13
CA ILE A 530 -24.26 -13.90 15.93
C ILE A 530 -24.65 -14.10 17.38
N LYS A 531 -24.11 -15.16 18.00
CA LYS A 531 -24.24 -15.43 19.44
C LYS A 531 -22.87 -15.44 20.10
N ILE A 532 -22.76 -14.76 21.23
CA ILE A 532 -21.55 -14.69 22.03
C ILE A 532 -22.03 -14.80 23.51
N PRO A 533 -21.52 -15.72 24.33
CA PRO A 533 -21.86 -15.79 25.75
C PRO A 533 -21.16 -14.64 26.50
N GLN A 534 -21.62 -13.44 26.27
CA GLN A 534 -21.08 -12.21 26.84
C GLN A 534 -21.15 -12.25 28.37
N GLY A 535 -20.07 -11.79 28.99
CA GLY A 535 -20.02 -11.66 30.46
C GLY A 535 -20.88 -10.50 30.99
N PRO A 536 -20.79 -10.21 32.29
CA PRO A 536 -21.55 -9.13 32.89
C PRO A 536 -21.36 -7.80 32.20
N THR A 537 -22.45 -7.04 31.98
CA THR A 537 -22.46 -5.74 31.32
C THR A 537 -22.37 -4.58 32.31
N GLU A 538 -22.45 -4.86 33.62
CA GLU A 538 -22.44 -3.87 34.69
C GLU A 538 -21.58 -4.35 35.85
N GLY A 539 -21.06 -3.43 36.66
CA GLY A 539 -20.23 -3.73 37.81
C GLY A 539 -18.77 -3.32 37.64
N THR A 540 -17.86 -4.07 38.23
CA THR A 540 -16.40 -3.77 38.17
C THR A 540 -15.77 -4.08 36.81
N SER A 541 -16.49 -4.84 35.96
CA SER A 541 -16.04 -5.13 34.61
C SER A 541 -17.28 -5.19 33.71
N PHE A 542 -17.45 -4.23 32.85
CA PHE A 542 -18.55 -4.33 31.90
C PHE A 542 -18.04 -4.95 30.59
N SER A 543 -18.66 -6.05 30.19
CA SER A 543 -18.29 -6.76 28.99
C SER A 543 -19.08 -6.24 27.80
N ALA A 544 -18.40 -6.06 26.66
CA ALA A 544 -18.98 -5.64 25.41
C ALA A 544 -18.31 -6.33 24.23
N TRP A 545 -19.04 -6.54 23.13
CA TRP A 545 -18.50 -7.12 21.90
C TRP A 545 -18.77 -6.21 20.72
N ASN A 546 -17.72 -5.90 19.98
CA ASN A 546 -17.80 -5.17 18.73
C ASN A 546 -17.67 -6.13 17.56
N VAL A 547 -18.72 -6.23 16.75
CA VAL A 547 -18.74 -7.08 15.57
C VAL A 547 -19.12 -6.28 14.32
N SER A 548 -18.53 -6.64 13.19
CA SER A 548 -18.96 -6.15 11.89
C SER A 548 -19.07 -7.29 10.88
N GLY A 549 -20.03 -7.21 9.98
CA GLY A 549 -20.30 -8.23 8.98
C GLY A 549 -20.65 -7.65 7.63
N VAL A 550 -19.95 -8.12 6.59
CA VAL A 550 -20.23 -7.82 5.19
C VAL A 550 -20.47 -9.11 4.44
N LEU A 551 -21.61 -9.22 3.76
CA LEU A 551 -21.94 -10.34 2.90
C LEU A 551 -21.21 -10.18 1.56
N LEU A 552 -20.44 -11.18 1.18
CA LEU A 552 -19.69 -11.27 -0.09
C LEU A 552 -20.24 -12.42 -0.93
N GLY A 553 -20.09 -12.35 -2.24
CA GLY A 553 -20.45 -13.46 -3.13
C GLY A 553 -20.47 -13.04 -4.60
N VAL A 554 -20.96 -13.93 -5.44
CA VAL A 554 -21.08 -13.76 -6.90
C VAL A 554 -22.55 -13.88 -7.32
N GLN A 555 -23.08 -12.84 -8.00
CA GLN A 555 -24.41 -12.83 -8.62
C GLN A 555 -24.34 -12.88 -10.13
#